data_8f69e6eea563da982089cc40b01f88ab
#
_entry.id   8f69e6eea563da982089cc40b01f88ab
#
_cell.length_a   1.000
_cell.length_b   1.000
_cell.length_c   1.000
_cell.angle_alpha   90.00
_cell.angle_beta   90.00
_cell.angle_gamma   90.00
#
_symmetry.space_group_name_H-M   'P 1'
#
loop_
_entity.id
_entity.type
_entity.pdbx_description
1 polymer ?
#
loop_
_entity_poly.entity_id
_entity_poly.type
_entity_poly.pdbx_seq_one_letter_code
_entity_poly.pdbx_strand_id
1 'polypeptide(L)'
;MMINPNYTLVWGLALKKQRKISVIGAGYVGLCTAVGFASRGYSVVACDVDQDKIEKINKGVPPFHEPGLQEKLSESIEKGNLKGVVGQISQVILETDLTFVA
;
A
#
# COMPACT_ATOMS: atom_id res chain seq x y z
N MET A 1 24.90 -15.44 0.06
CA MET A 1 24.79 -15.25 -0.15
C MET A 1 24.66 -14.86 -0.36
N MET A 2 24.40 -14.62 -0.75
CA MET A 2 24.18 -14.29 -1.08
C MET A 2 23.97 -14.06 -1.50
N ILE A 3 23.66 -13.88 -1.87
CA ILE A 3 23.26 -13.61 -2.23
C ILE A 3 23.07 -12.96 -2.82
N ASN A 4 22.91 -13.25 -3.36
CA ASN A 4 22.59 -12.25 -4.26
C ASN A 4 22.46 -10.91 -3.66
N PRO A 5 22.98 -10.06 -3.97
CA PRO A 5 22.90 -8.88 -3.23
C PRO A 5 21.66 -8.13 -3.50
N ASN A 6 20.93 -8.57 -3.91
CA ASN A 6 19.69 -8.06 -3.95
C ASN A 6 18.93 -8.78 -3.01
N TYR A 7 19.47 -9.51 -2.74
CA TYR A 7 19.10 -10.34 -1.92
C TYR A 7 19.72 -10.58 -0.92
N THR A 8 20.16 -10.29 -0.98
CA THR A 8 20.87 -10.47 -0.33
C THR A 8 21.16 -10.42 0.19
N LEU A 9 21.03 -10.32 -0.01
CA LEU A 9 21.41 -10.49 0.07
C LEU A 9 21.34 -10.83 0.21
N VAL A 10 20.72 -11.11 -0.03
CA VAL A 10 20.52 -11.59 -0.28
C VAL A 10 20.03 -11.95 0.18
N TRP A 11 19.56 -12.01 0.24
CA TRP A 11 19.05 -12.35 0.46
C TRP A 11 18.52 -11.73 1.06
N GLY A 12 18.59 -11.48 0.98
CA GLY A 12 18.34 -10.95 1.00
C GLY A 12 18.01 -10.04 1.02
N LEU A 13 17.97 -9.90 0.71
CA LEU A 13 17.67 -9.19 0.24
C LEU A 13 17.26 -8.68 0.16
N ALA A 14 17.51 -8.88 0.20
CA ALA A 14 17.14 -8.60 -0.21
C ALA A 14 16.59 -8.28 -0.06
N LEU A 15 16.60 -8.45 -0.03
CA LEU A 15 16.20 -8.25 0.01
C LEU A 15 15.81 -7.49 0.03
N LYS A 16 15.53 -7.22 0.30
CA LYS A 16 15.35 -6.63 -0.02
C LYS A 16 14.75 -5.60 -0.35
N LYS A 17 14.90 -5.45 -0.48
CA LYS A 17 14.37 -4.43 -1.22
C LYS A 17 12.90 -4.29 -1.01
N GLN A 18 12.36 -3.12 -1.09
CA GLN A 18 10.96 -2.90 -0.86
C GLN A 18 10.10 -3.58 -1.87
N ARG A 19 9.12 -4.34 -1.42
CA ARG A 19 8.14 -4.92 -2.31
C ARG A 19 7.01 -3.95 -2.53
N LYS A 20 6.43 -4.02 -3.72
CA LYS A 20 5.27 -3.21 -4.08
C LYS A 20 4.02 -4.05 -4.00
N ILE A 21 3.05 -3.56 -3.26
CA ILE A 21 1.81 -4.29 -3.00
C ILE A 21 0.65 -3.44 -3.50
N SER A 22 -0.31 -4.07 -4.17
CA SER A 22 -1.55 -3.40 -4.54
C SER A 22 -2.70 -3.99 -3.75
N VAL A 23 -3.63 -3.12 -3.36
CA VAL A 23 -4.86 -3.51 -2.70
C VAL A 23 -6.00 -2.98 -3.54
N ILE A 24 -6.83 -3.88 -4.05
CA ILE A 24 -7.95 -3.53 -4.91
C ILE A 24 -9.20 -3.51 -4.05
N GLY A 25 -9.80 -2.33 -3.93
CA GLY A 25 -10.92 -2.11 -3.03
C GLY A 25 -10.44 -1.45 -1.76
N ALA A 26 -10.86 -0.20 -1.53
CA ALA A 26 -10.40 0.58 -0.38
C ALA A 26 -11.51 0.80 0.64
N GLY A 27 -12.35 -0.21 0.83
CA GLY A 27 -13.31 -0.23 1.93
C GLY A 27 -12.59 -0.54 3.23
N TYR A 28 -13.35 -0.98 4.23
CA TYR A 28 -12.78 -1.20 5.56
C TYR A 28 -11.61 -2.19 5.53
N VAL A 29 -11.85 -3.37 4.98
CA VAL A 29 -10.82 -4.41 4.97
C VAL A 29 -9.63 -4.00 4.10
N GLY A 30 -9.92 -3.46 2.91
CA GLY A 30 -8.86 -3.08 1.99
C GLY A 30 -7.98 -1.99 2.54
N LEU A 31 -8.58 -0.95 3.11
CA LEU A 31 -7.79 0.16 3.63
C LEU A 31 -6.98 -0.25 4.85
N CYS A 32 -7.56 -1.04 5.74
CA CYS A 32 -6.81 -1.53 6.91
C CYS A 32 -5.65 -2.41 6.48
N THR A 33 -5.85 -3.23 5.47
CA THR A 33 -4.78 -4.07 4.92
C THR A 33 -3.67 -3.20 4.32
N ALA A 34 -4.07 -2.20 3.52
CA ALA A 34 -3.11 -1.31 2.88
C ALA A 34 -2.26 -0.56 3.91
N VAL A 35 -2.92 0.01 4.92
CA VAL A 35 -2.22 0.74 5.97
C VAL A 35 -1.32 -0.19 6.77
N GLY A 36 -1.78 -1.42 7.03
CA GLY A 36 -0.97 -2.40 7.74
C GLY A 36 0.34 -2.70 7.05
N PHE A 37 0.30 -2.92 5.74
CA PHE A 37 1.53 -3.15 4.97
C PHE A 37 2.38 -1.90 4.87
N ALA A 38 1.76 -0.75 4.62
CA ALA A 38 2.51 0.49 4.48
C ALA A 38 3.24 0.84 5.77
N SER A 39 2.62 0.58 6.91
CA SER A 39 3.24 0.89 8.20
C SER A 39 4.44 0.00 8.49
N ARG A 40 4.58 -1.10 7.76
CA ARG A 40 5.74 -1.97 7.88
C ARG A 40 6.80 -1.69 6.83
N GLY A 41 6.63 -0.63 6.06
CA GLY A 41 7.64 -0.18 5.11
C GLY A 41 7.43 -0.64 3.69
N TYR A 42 6.37 -1.40 3.40
CA TYR A 42 6.07 -1.78 2.03
C TYR A 42 5.54 -0.59 1.25
N SER A 43 5.77 -0.59 -0.05
CA SER A 43 5.19 0.41 -0.94
C SER A 43 3.84 -0.10 -1.40
N VAL A 44 2.77 0.62 -1.09
CA VAL A 44 1.41 0.14 -1.29
C VAL A 44 0.62 1.10 -2.16
N VAL A 45 -0.12 0.55 -3.11
CA VAL A 45 -1.08 1.30 -3.93
C VAL A 45 -2.46 0.75 -3.62
N ALA A 46 -3.36 1.61 -3.17
CA ALA A 46 -4.74 1.24 -2.91
C ALA A 46 -5.61 1.77 -4.06
N CYS A 47 -6.36 0.89 -4.70
CA CYS A 47 -7.22 1.24 -5.83
C CYS A 47 -8.67 1.14 -5.46
N ASP A 48 -9.47 2.07 -5.95
CA ASP A 48 -10.92 1.99 -5.83
C ASP A 48 -11.52 2.78 -6.99
N VAL A 49 -12.77 2.49 -7.32
CA VAL A 49 -13.48 3.25 -8.34
C VAL A 49 -14.09 4.51 -7.76
N ASP A 50 -14.17 4.63 -6.45
CA ASP A 50 -14.79 5.75 -5.75
C ASP A 50 -13.78 6.87 -5.60
N GLN A 51 -13.92 7.92 -6.41
CA GLN A 51 -12.99 9.03 -6.43
C GLN A 51 -12.96 9.78 -5.10
N ASP A 52 -14.11 10.00 -4.49
CA ASP A 52 -14.18 10.74 -3.22
C ASP A 52 -13.43 10.00 -2.12
N LYS A 53 -13.59 8.69 -2.09
CA LYS A 53 -12.90 7.85 -1.11
C LYS A 53 -11.39 7.95 -1.29
N ILE A 54 -10.91 7.85 -2.53
CA ILE A 54 -9.50 7.92 -2.81
C ILE A 54 -8.92 9.29 -2.47
N GLU A 55 -9.68 10.35 -2.74
CA GLU A 55 -9.21 11.69 -2.39
C GLU A 55 -9.02 11.84 -0.89
N LYS A 56 -9.94 11.30 -0.09
CA LYS A 56 -9.81 11.34 1.36
C LYS A 56 -8.58 10.55 1.81
N ILE A 57 -8.39 9.37 1.25
CA ILE A 57 -7.24 8.53 1.60
C ILE A 57 -5.94 9.28 1.34
N ASN A 58 -5.82 9.93 0.18
CA ASN A 58 -4.60 10.64 -0.18
C ASN A 58 -4.36 11.88 0.68
N LYS A 59 -5.40 12.36 1.36
CA LYS A 59 -5.26 13.44 2.33
C LYS A 59 -5.01 12.94 3.75
N GLY A 60 -4.91 11.62 3.92
CA GLY A 60 -4.70 11.03 5.24
C GLY A 60 -5.97 10.93 6.07
N VAL A 61 -7.14 11.01 5.44
CA VAL A 61 -8.42 10.95 6.13
C VAL A 61 -9.13 9.65 5.76
N PRO A 62 -9.33 8.75 6.73
CA PRO A 62 -10.05 7.50 6.42
C PRO A 62 -11.51 7.81 6.13
N PRO A 63 -12.14 7.07 5.20
CA PRO A 63 -13.56 7.29 4.90
C PRO A 63 -14.49 6.66 5.94
N PHE A 64 -13.96 6.15 7.02
CA PHE A 64 -14.73 5.59 8.14
C PHE A 64 -13.94 5.78 9.41
N HIS A 65 -14.60 5.59 10.55
CA HIS A 65 -13.96 5.81 11.84
C HIS A 65 -13.41 4.48 12.39
N GLU A 66 -12.13 4.49 12.69
CA GLU A 66 -11.45 3.33 13.30
C GLU A 66 -10.34 3.89 14.19
N PRO A 67 -10.30 3.57 15.49
CA PRO A 67 -9.29 4.13 16.37
C PRO A 67 -7.88 3.82 15.90
N GLY A 68 -7.06 4.87 15.85
CA GLY A 68 -5.66 4.73 15.46
C GLY A 68 -5.41 4.68 13.98
N LEU A 69 -6.45 4.53 13.16
CA LEU A 69 -6.26 4.39 11.72
C LEU A 69 -5.82 5.69 11.07
N GLN A 70 -6.37 6.82 11.51
CA GLN A 70 -6.05 8.10 10.88
C GLN A 70 -4.58 8.44 11.02
N GLU A 71 -4.01 8.22 12.20
CA GLU A 71 -2.60 8.51 12.43
C GLU A 71 -1.70 7.66 11.54
N LYS A 72 -2.01 6.36 11.46
CA LYS A 72 -1.21 5.46 10.63
C LYS A 72 -1.36 5.74 9.15
N LEU A 73 -2.57 6.09 8.72
CA LEU A 73 -2.82 6.44 7.33
C LEU A 73 -2.07 7.72 6.97
N SER A 74 -2.20 8.77 7.79
CA SER A 74 -1.49 10.02 7.56
C SER A 74 0.01 9.82 7.46
N GLU A 75 0.56 9.03 8.36
CA GLU A 75 1.98 8.77 8.37
C GLU A 75 2.41 8.03 7.10
N SER A 76 1.63 7.04 6.69
CA SER A 76 1.95 6.26 5.48
C SER A 76 1.92 7.13 4.23
N ILE A 77 0.95 8.03 4.14
CA ILE A 77 0.86 8.95 3.01
C ILE A 77 2.04 9.92 3.02
N GLU A 78 2.35 10.48 4.18
CA GLU A 78 3.46 11.44 4.30
C GLU A 78 4.79 10.82 3.93
N LYS A 79 5.01 9.59 4.33
CA LYS A 79 6.26 8.90 4.03
C LYS A 79 6.32 8.39 2.60
N GLY A 80 5.22 8.48 1.86
CA GLY A 80 5.17 7.98 0.50
C GLY A 80 5.03 6.48 0.40
N ASN A 81 4.69 5.80 1.49
CA ASN A 81 4.52 4.36 1.49
C ASN A 81 3.15 3.92 1.03
N LEU A 82 2.18 4.81 0.99
CA LEU A 82 0.83 4.49 0.55
C LEU A 82 0.34 5.56 -0.39
N LYS A 83 -0.30 5.13 -1.47
CA LYS A 83 -0.90 6.03 -2.45
C LYS A 83 -2.22 5.45 -2.91
N GLY A 84 -3.25 6.30 -3.01
CA GLY A 84 -4.54 5.90 -3.54
C GLY A 84 -4.66 6.25 -5.00
N VAL A 85 -5.26 5.36 -5.78
CA VAL A 85 -5.44 5.54 -7.22
C VAL A 85 -6.87 5.19 -7.60
N VAL A 86 -7.50 6.04 -8.42
CA VAL A 86 -8.86 5.79 -8.90
C VAL A 86 -8.78 4.94 -10.16
N GLY A 87 -9.41 3.78 -10.13
CA GLY A 87 -9.41 2.89 -11.29
C GLY A 87 -8.01 2.37 -11.61
N GLN A 88 -7.71 2.19 -12.90
CA GLN A 88 -6.41 1.76 -13.40
C GLN A 88 -5.95 0.42 -12.81
N ILE A 89 -6.92 -0.46 -12.55
CA ILE A 89 -6.66 -1.69 -11.82
C ILE A 89 -5.63 -2.57 -12.55
N SER A 90 -5.79 -2.75 -13.85
CA SER A 90 -4.87 -3.60 -14.62
C SER A 90 -3.44 -3.09 -14.56
N GLN A 91 -3.26 -1.79 -14.73
CA GLN A 91 -1.93 -1.20 -14.70
C GLN A 91 -1.30 -1.35 -13.31
N VAL A 92 -2.08 -1.11 -12.27
CA VAL A 92 -1.57 -1.22 -10.89
C VAL A 92 -1.14 -2.64 -10.59
N ILE A 93 -1.94 -3.64 -11.02
CA ILE A 93 -1.57 -5.04 -10.81
C ILE A 93 -0.26 -5.36 -11.51
N LEU A 94 -0.09 -4.88 -12.74
CA LEU A 94 1.12 -5.16 -13.50
C LEU A 94 2.37 -4.53 -12.89
N GLU A 95 2.22 -3.46 -12.15
CA GLU A 95 3.34 -2.73 -11.57
C GLU A 95 3.68 -3.14 -10.14
N THR A 96 2.94 -4.11 -9.59
CA THR A 96 3.14 -4.51 -8.20
C THR A 96 3.50 -5.99 -8.13
N ASP A 97 4.14 -6.38 -7.03
CA ASP A 97 4.60 -7.75 -6.83
C ASP A 97 3.51 -8.66 -6.27
N LEU A 98 2.58 -8.08 -5.53
CA LEU A 98 1.54 -8.82 -4.84
C LEU A 98 0.26 -7.99 -4.83
N THR A 99 -0.87 -8.63 -5.08
CA THR A 99 -2.16 -7.96 -5.12
C THR A 99 -3.14 -8.61 -4.15
N PHE A 100 -3.76 -7.80 -3.32
CA PHE A 100 -4.88 -8.23 -2.49
C PHE A 100 -6.16 -7.68 -3.09
N VAL A 101 -7.18 -8.53 -3.19
CA VAL A 101 -8.49 -8.11 -3.64
C VAL A 101 -9.42 -8.16 -2.44
N ALA A 102 -9.90 -7.00 -2.03
CA ALA A 102 -10.72 -6.90 -0.82
C ALA A 102 -12.21 -6.72 -1.16
#